data_1642255f6ff4060e9fbabdda891c268b
#
_entry.id   1642255f6ff4060e9fbabdda891c268b
#
_cell.length_a   1.000
_cell.length_b   1.000
_cell.length_c   1.000
_cell.angle_alpha   90.00
_cell.angle_beta   90.00
_cell.angle_gamma   90.00
#
_symmetry.space_group_name_H-M   'P 1'
#
loop_
_entity.id
_entity.type
_entity.pdbx_description
1 polymer ?
#
loop_
_entity_poly.entity_id
_entity_poly.type
_entity_poly.pdbx_seq_one_letter_code
_entity_poly.pdbx_strand_id
1 'polypeptide(L)'
;MKAKNLFLSIFALGMFTACETGTEQGGGNTVPDGSVLQGRITEDVVLSAGSTYKLNGEYIVSSGATLTIEKGVKIEAVYDDVVDYILVEQGAKINAVGTEDSTIVMTSEKAEAGAWGGIHICGYASTNAEGGLGSSEIGNAQYGGDQDDDNSGVLKFVRIEYSGYAFDEEHEANGFTFYGVGNGTCVENCQAYKGSDDGFEFFGGTINVKNLVAINCSDDSYDWTEGWRGKATNLVAYQQPADVVGYECDCLIEADNNENNYAAQPISHPILKNVILVGNNGTKQGIRIRRGSEVELSDVIVCGKGKPITVESEETELALLNKVSKMNNVISSAALISEKNIYTNDKFIEDGNRVDETLKYESFENIKDVCDWITGSWVKY
;
A
#
# COMPACT_ATOMS: atom_id res chain seq x y z
N MET A 1 -36.90 -0.41 0.41
CA MET A 1 -36.86 -1.87 0.16
C MET A 1 -35.40 -2.28 0.28
N LYS A 2 -35.10 -3.16 1.23
CA LYS A 2 -33.71 -3.62 1.48
C LYS A 2 -33.24 -4.40 0.26
N ALA A 3 -32.21 -3.91 -0.43
CA ALA A 3 -31.49 -4.70 -1.42
C ALA A 3 -30.69 -5.77 -0.67
N LYS A 4 -31.28 -6.94 -0.50
CA LYS A 4 -30.60 -8.17 -0.14
C LYS A 4 -30.24 -8.90 -1.42
N ASN A 5 -29.00 -9.35 -1.45
CA ASN A 5 -28.45 -10.46 -2.26
C ASN A 5 -27.86 -10.09 -3.61
N LEU A 6 -26.61 -10.44 -3.80
CA LEU A 6 -26.26 -11.81 -4.20
C LEU A 6 -24.72 -11.94 -4.19
N PHE A 7 -24.13 -12.23 -3.04
CA PHE A 7 -22.78 -12.79 -3.04
C PHE A 7 -22.93 -14.30 -3.13
N LEU A 8 -22.71 -14.84 -4.33
CA LEU A 8 -22.55 -16.27 -4.53
C LEU A 8 -21.09 -16.60 -4.18
N SER A 9 -20.87 -17.08 -2.98
CA SER A 9 -19.58 -17.60 -2.52
C SER A 9 -19.20 -18.84 -3.34
N ILE A 10 -18.34 -18.65 -4.33
CA ILE A 10 -17.60 -19.76 -4.93
C ILE A 10 -16.26 -19.83 -4.18
N PHE A 11 -16.18 -20.74 -3.23
CA PHE A 11 -14.91 -21.15 -2.60
C PHE A 11 -14.04 -21.85 -3.65
N ALA A 12 -13.19 -21.12 -4.34
CA ALA A 12 -12.03 -21.68 -4.98
C ALA A 12 -10.90 -21.68 -3.93
N LEU A 13 -10.61 -22.85 -3.41
CA LEU A 13 -9.52 -23.11 -2.46
C LEU A 13 -8.17 -22.88 -3.15
N GLY A 14 -7.74 -21.64 -3.30
CA GLY A 14 -6.36 -21.30 -3.61
C GLY A 14 -5.57 -21.47 -2.31
N MET A 15 -4.65 -22.43 -2.28
CA MET A 15 -3.69 -22.54 -1.18
C MET A 15 -2.81 -21.28 -1.16
N PHE A 16 -3.22 -20.30 -0.36
CA PHE A 16 -2.30 -19.27 0.11
C PHE A 16 -1.59 -19.90 1.32
N THR A 17 -0.28 -20.06 1.23
CA THR A 17 0.52 -20.32 2.43
C THR A 17 0.31 -19.13 3.34
N ALA A 18 -0.34 -19.33 4.48
CA ALA A 18 -0.33 -18.37 5.56
C ALA A 18 1.13 -18.06 5.88
N CYS A 19 1.45 -16.78 6.08
CA CYS A 19 2.76 -16.39 6.58
C CYS A 19 2.99 -17.15 7.90
N GLU A 20 3.81 -18.19 7.88
CA GLU A 20 4.21 -18.84 9.11
C GLU A 20 5.05 -17.85 9.92
N THR A 21 4.49 -17.39 11.02
CA THR A 21 5.24 -16.63 12.02
C THR A 21 6.13 -17.63 12.73
N GLY A 22 7.36 -17.79 12.25
CA GLY A 22 8.41 -18.33 13.09
C GLY A 22 8.59 -17.39 14.26
N THR A 23 7.98 -17.72 15.40
CA THR A 23 8.26 -17.05 16.68
C THR A 23 9.62 -17.51 17.17
N GLU A 24 10.69 -17.11 16.47
CA GLU A 24 11.97 -17.00 17.13
C GLU A 24 11.88 -15.73 17.99
N GLN A 25 11.92 -15.89 19.30
CA GLN A 25 12.17 -14.77 20.21
C GLN A 25 13.55 -14.23 19.84
N GLY A 26 13.58 -13.14 19.06
CA GLY A 26 14.79 -12.46 18.69
C GLY A 26 15.49 -11.97 19.97
N GLY A 27 16.67 -12.52 20.22
CA GLY A 27 17.54 -12.03 21.27
C GLY A 27 18.18 -10.73 20.80
N GLY A 28 17.51 -9.58 21.03
CA GLY A 28 18.05 -8.26 20.73
C GLY A 28 18.15 -7.39 21.97
N ASN A 29 18.83 -6.25 21.83
CA ASN A 29 18.89 -5.24 22.88
C ASN A 29 17.52 -4.60 23.09
N THR A 30 16.94 -4.77 24.29
CA THR A 30 15.63 -4.17 24.60
C THR A 30 15.81 -2.68 24.87
N VAL A 31 15.04 -1.86 24.15
CA VAL A 31 14.97 -0.42 24.37
C VAL A 31 13.99 -0.11 25.54
N PRO A 32 14.39 0.69 26.55
CA PRO A 32 13.49 1.07 27.62
C PRO A 32 12.25 1.84 27.11
N ASP A 33 11.11 1.64 27.77
CA ASP A 33 9.89 2.42 27.54
C ASP A 33 10.15 3.92 27.72
N GLY A 34 9.55 4.75 26.87
CA GLY A 34 9.74 6.21 26.86
C GLY A 34 11.03 6.69 26.17
N SER A 35 11.85 5.78 25.64
CA SER A 35 13.09 6.17 24.94
C SER A 35 12.80 6.89 23.62
N VAL A 36 13.79 7.68 23.18
CA VAL A 36 13.81 8.28 21.84
C VAL A 36 14.54 7.36 20.89
N LEU A 37 13.88 6.98 19.80
CA LEU A 37 14.43 6.25 18.68
C LEU A 37 15.05 7.25 17.70
N GLN A 38 16.35 7.11 17.42
CA GLN A 38 17.07 7.98 16.50
C GLN A 38 18.36 7.32 16.00
N GLY A 39 18.84 7.76 14.85
CA GLY A 39 20.10 7.31 14.27
C GLY A 39 20.03 5.89 13.73
N ARG A 40 21.13 5.16 13.78
CA ARG A 40 21.31 3.90 13.07
C ARG A 40 21.54 2.74 14.03
N ILE A 41 20.80 1.64 13.85
CA ILE A 41 21.04 0.38 14.56
C ILE A 41 21.79 -0.61 13.67
N THR A 42 22.81 -1.26 14.22
CA THR A 42 23.66 -2.28 13.55
C THR A 42 23.59 -3.64 14.24
N GLU A 43 22.76 -3.75 15.27
CA GLU A 43 22.48 -4.96 16.04
C GLU A 43 20.97 -5.09 16.25
N ASP A 44 20.52 -6.28 16.60
CA ASP A 44 19.11 -6.55 16.83
C ASP A 44 18.57 -5.73 18.01
N VAL A 45 17.42 -5.10 17.80
CA VAL A 45 16.72 -4.24 18.75
C VAL A 45 15.29 -4.71 18.96
N VAL A 46 14.81 -4.68 20.20
CA VAL A 46 13.44 -5.04 20.58
C VAL A 46 12.74 -3.86 21.23
N LEU A 47 11.59 -3.48 20.68
CA LEU A 47 10.63 -2.57 21.28
C LEU A 47 9.54 -3.40 21.95
N SER A 48 9.49 -3.33 23.29
CA SER A 48 8.68 -4.23 24.12
C SER A 48 7.19 -3.94 24.06
N ALA A 49 6.38 -4.98 24.18
CA ALA A 49 4.92 -4.92 24.08
C ALA A 49 4.28 -3.84 24.97
N GLY A 50 3.37 -3.07 24.36
CA GLY A 50 2.61 -2.04 25.04
C GLY A 50 3.39 -0.78 25.46
N SER A 51 4.67 -0.70 25.09
CA SER A 51 5.50 0.47 25.35
C SER A 51 5.25 1.60 24.35
N THR A 52 5.60 2.82 24.75
CA THR A 52 5.55 4.01 23.89
C THR A 52 6.95 4.57 23.69
N TYR A 53 7.28 4.85 22.44
CA TYR A 53 8.58 5.41 22.05
C TYR A 53 8.36 6.72 21.29
N LYS A 54 9.32 7.63 21.40
CA LYS A 54 9.40 8.80 20.53
C LYS A 54 10.31 8.50 19.35
N LEU A 55 9.98 9.01 18.18
CA LEU A 55 10.86 9.01 17.01
C LEU A 55 11.34 10.45 16.81
N ASN A 56 12.64 10.68 16.69
CA ASN A 56 13.19 12.01 16.42
C ASN A 56 14.34 11.88 15.41
N GLY A 57 14.06 12.31 14.18
CA GLY A 57 14.92 12.16 13.03
C GLY A 57 14.87 10.75 12.41
N GLU A 58 15.90 10.39 11.69
CA GLU A 58 16.03 9.10 11.04
C GLU A 58 16.22 7.95 12.04
N TYR A 59 15.51 6.84 11.84
CA TYR A 59 15.77 5.59 12.55
C TYR A 59 16.05 4.48 11.55
N ILE A 60 17.31 4.19 11.32
CA ILE A 60 17.79 3.34 10.24
C ILE A 60 18.17 1.95 10.76
N VAL A 61 17.56 0.92 10.19
CA VAL A 61 17.92 -0.48 10.44
C VAL A 61 18.92 -0.91 9.38
N SER A 62 20.18 -1.13 9.80
CA SER A 62 21.27 -1.46 8.86
C SER A 62 21.29 -2.94 8.53
N SER A 63 21.87 -3.26 7.36
CA SER A 63 22.07 -4.62 6.90
C SER A 63 22.61 -5.55 8.00
N GLY A 64 21.95 -6.68 8.19
CA GLY A 64 22.26 -7.68 9.21
C GLY A 64 21.58 -7.46 10.56
N ALA A 65 20.98 -6.27 10.81
CA ALA A 65 20.21 -6.00 12.02
C ALA A 65 18.72 -6.28 11.82
N THR A 66 18.02 -6.57 12.93
CA THR A 66 16.58 -6.75 12.97
C THR A 66 15.96 -5.77 13.99
N LEU A 67 14.97 -4.99 13.56
CA LEU A 67 14.10 -4.24 14.43
C LEU A 67 12.85 -5.07 14.75
N THR A 68 12.72 -5.53 15.98
CA THR A 68 11.52 -6.24 16.46
C THR A 68 10.61 -5.26 17.21
N ILE A 69 9.35 -5.17 16.77
CA ILE A 69 8.33 -4.32 17.39
C ILE A 69 7.20 -5.23 17.84
N GLU A 70 7.03 -5.35 19.16
CA GLU A 70 6.02 -6.22 19.73
C GLU A 70 4.63 -5.56 19.74
N LYS A 71 3.60 -6.39 19.94
CA LYS A 71 2.20 -5.97 19.91
C LYS A 71 1.89 -4.79 20.84
N GLY A 72 1.04 -3.88 20.37
CA GLY A 72 0.56 -2.73 21.12
C GLY A 72 1.62 -1.66 21.38
N VAL A 73 2.78 -1.74 20.74
CA VAL A 73 3.77 -0.65 20.76
C VAL A 73 3.20 0.57 20.07
N LYS A 74 3.44 1.75 20.64
CA LYS A 74 3.21 3.05 20.02
C LYS A 74 4.55 3.71 19.71
N ILE A 75 4.77 4.12 18.48
CA ILE A 75 5.88 5.00 18.06
C ILE A 75 5.26 6.35 17.68
N GLU A 76 5.73 7.42 18.28
CA GLU A 76 5.19 8.76 18.09
C GLU A 76 6.30 9.70 17.63
N ALA A 77 6.23 10.11 16.37
CA ALA A 77 7.14 11.07 15.77
C ALA A 77 7.03 12.43 16.47
N VAL A 78 8.16 13.02 16.78
CA VAL A 78 8.23 14.34 17.43
C VAL A 78 7.95 15.41 16.40
N TYR A 79 7.06 16.34 16.67
CA TYR A 79 6.76 17.42 15.75
C TYR A 79 7.70 18.60 15.96
N ASP A 80 8.80 18.61 15.25
CA ASP A 80 9.80 19.69 15.25
C ASP A 80 10.31 20.00 13.82
N ASP A 81 11.46 20.59 13.67
CA ASP A 81 12.05 20.92 12.36
C ASP A 81 12.89 19.78 11.77
N VAL A 82 12.86 18.59 12.39
CA VAL A 82 13.58 17.39 11.94
C VAL A 82 12.58 16.42 11.32
N VAL A 83 12.94 15.82 10.20
CA VAL A 83 12.08 14.84 9.54
C VAL A 83 12.27 13.47 10.18
N ASP A 84 11.17 12.93 10.69
CA ASP A 84 11.14 11.63 11.34
C ASP A 84 10.75 10.53 10.35
N TYR A 85 11.52 9.46 10.23
CA TYR A 85 11.17 8.30 9.43
C TYR A 85 11.87 7.02 9.91
N ILE A 86 11.34 5.87 9.51
CA ILE A 86 11.96 4.57 9.73
C ILE A 86 12.40 4.01 8.37
N LEU A 87 13.70 3.69 8.24
CA LEU A 87 14.27 3.12 7.04
C LEU A 87 14.89 1.75 7.34
N VAL A 88 14.47 0.73 6.60
CA VAL A 88 15.04 -0.63 6.65
C VAL A 88 15.88 -0.84 5.40
N GLU A 89 17.20 -0.85 5.55
CA GLU A 89 18.14 -1.02 4.43
C GLU A 89 18.12 -2.45 3.88
N GLN A 90 18.64 -2.65 2.66
CA GLN A 90 18.82 -3.98 2.09
C GLN A 90 19.56 -4.92 3.05
N GLY A 91 19.02 -6.12 3.26
CA GLY A 91 19.61 -7.12 4.17
C GLY A 91 19.35 -6.87 5.65
N ALA A 92 18.64 -5.79 5.99
CA ALA A 92 18.04 -5.60 7.32
C ALA A 92 16.64 -6.22 7.38
N LYS A 93 16.06 -6.29 8.59
CA LYS A 93 14.71 -6.79 8.80
C LYS A 93 13.91 -5.94 9.77
N ILE A 94 12.60 -5.87 9.52
CA ILE A 94 11.62 -5.38 10.49
C ILE A 94 10.61 -6.47 10.81
N ASN A 95 10.45 -6.81 12.10
CA ASN A 95 9.46 -7.76 12.60
C ASN A 95 8.46 -7.03 13.49
N ALA A 96 7.45 -6.41 12.90
CA ALA A 96 6.40 -5.67 13.59
C ALA A 96 5.12 -6.50 13.61
N VAL A 97 4.86 -7.19 14.73
CA VAL A 97 3.75 -8.13 14.84
C VAL A 97 2.82 -7.74 15.97
N GLY A 98 1.75 -7.02 15.59
CA GLY A 98 0.62 -6.71 16.45
C GLY A 98 -0.44 -7.80 16.46
N THR A 99 -1.60 -7.49 17.01
CA THR A 99 -2.83 -8.28 16.96
C THR A 99 -4.02 -7.36 16.68
N GLU A 100 -5.18 -7.92 16.36
CA GLU A 100 -6.40 -7.13 16.09
C GLU A 100 -6.81 -6.22 17.26
N ASP A 101 -6.50 -6.62 18.52
CA ASP A 101 -6.81 -5.87 19.74
C ASP A 101 -5.58 -5.19 20.37
N SER A 102 -4.39 -5.40 19.82
CA SER A 102 -3.13 -4.81 20.27
C SER A 102 -2.29 -4.41 19.06
N THR A 103 -2.86 -3.51 18.27
CA THR A 103 -2.25 -2.96 17.04
C THR A 103 -0.98 -2.18 17.37
N ILE A 104 0.05 -2.34 16.55
CA ILE A 104 1.20 -1.44 16.56
C ILE A 104 0.78 -0.13 15.88
N VAL A 105 0.96 0.99 16.54
CA VAL A 105 0.58 2.30 16.02
C VAL A 105 1.81 3.17 15.86
N MET A 106 2.05 3.63 14.64
CA MET A 106 3.09 4.60 14.32
C MET A 106 2.40 5.89 13.86
N THR A 107 2.65 6.97 14.56
CA THR A 107 1.88 8.23 14.43
C THR A 107 2.78 9.42 14.73
N SER A 108 2.24 10.63 14.73
CA SER A 108 2.93 11.83 15.14
C SER A 108 2.25 12.50 16.34
N GLU A 109 2.99 13.29 17.11
CA GLU A 109 2.46 14.19 18.14
C GLU A 109 1.42 15.16 17.57
N LYS A 110 1.60 15.55 16.32
CA LYS A 110 0.65 16.35 15.57
C LYS A 110 -0.19 15.45 14.67
N ALA A 111 -1.46 15.33 14.97
CA ALA A 111 -2.42 14.52 14.20
C ALA A 111 -2.85 15.25 12.90
N GLU A 112 -1.89 15.57 12.05
CA GLU A 112 -2.06 16.22 10.76
C GLU A 112 -1.33 15.44 9.65
N ALA A 113 -1.93 15.32 8.48
CA ALA A 113 -1.30 14.69 7.31
C ALA A 113 0.04 15.37 7.00
N GLY A 114 1.07 14.59 6.68
CA GLY A 114 2.41 15.09 6.40
C GLY A 114 3.29 15.36 7.63
N ALA A 115 2.84 14.97 8.83
CA ALA A 115 3.58 15.29 10.06
C ALA A 115 4.86 14.47 10.26
N TRP A 116 5.08 13.39 9.51
CA TRP A 116 6.28 12.55 9.55
C TRP A 116 6.42 11.67 8.29
N GLY A 117 7.54 11.00 8.14
CA GLY A 117 7.95 10.35 6.90
C GLY A 117 7.63 8.85 6.76
N GLY A 118 6.82 8.23 7.64
CA GLY A 118 6.41 6.82 7.43
C GLY A 118 7.51 5.77 7.55
N ILE A 119 7.29 4.60 6.91
CA ILE A 119 8.22 3.47 6.87
C ILE A 119 8.67 3.17 5.44
N HIS A 120 9.97 3.03 5.24
CA HIS A 120 10.62 2.70 3.99
C HIS A 120 11.40 1.40 4.12
N ILE A 121 11.16 0.43 3.22
CA ILE A 121 11.79 -0.89 3.26
C ILE A 121 12.44 -1.17 1.92
N CYS A 122 13.76 -1.40 1.93
CA CYS A 122 14.57 -1.69 0.75
C CYS A 122 14.92 -3.18 0.70
N GLY A 123 14.58 -3.85 -0.41
CA GLY A 123 14.85 -5.26 -0.63
C GLY A 123 15.75 -5.51 -1.85
N TYR A 124 16.09 -6.78 -2.08
CA TYR A 124 16.93 -7.26 -3.17
C TYR A 124 16.18 -7.80 -4.38
N ALA A 125 14.84 -7.69 -4.41
CA ALA A 125 14.06 -8.16 -5.54
C ALA A 125 14.23 -7.25 -6.76
N SER A 126 13.92 -7.79 -7.94
CA SER A 126 14.13 -7.10 -9.20
C SER A 126 13.19 -5.91 -9.40
N THR A 127 13.75 -4.86 -9.95
CA THR A 127 13.04 -3.63 -10.36
C THR A 127 13.42 -3.28 -11.80
N ASN A 128 12.61 -2.48 -12.47
CA ASN A 128 12.94 -1.93 -13.78
C ASN A 128 13.56 -0.52 -13.73
N ALA A 129 13.97 -0.06 -12.56
CA ALA A 129 14.85 1.09 -12.42
C ALA A 129 16.11 0.94 -13.27
N GLU A 130 16.76 2.03 -13.65
CA GLU A 130 17.93 2.00 -14.55
C GLU A 130 19.04 1.08 -13.99
N GLY A 131 19.42 0.09 -14.77
CA GLY A 131 20.41 -0.91 -14.35
C GLY A 131 19.92 -1.92 -13.31
N GLY A 132 18.61 -1.96 -13.00
CA GLY A 132 18.01 -2.88 -12.03
C GLY A 132 18.27 -2.51 -10.56
N LEU A 133 18.72 -1.29 -10.32
CA LEU A 133 19.03 -0.75 -8.99
C LEU A 133 18.44 0.66 -8.89
N GLY A 134 17.85 0.98 -7.75
CA GLY A 134 17.32 2.31 -7.44
C GLY A 134 17.88 2.86 -6.12
N SER A 135 17.52 4.10 -5.84
CA SER A 135 17.78 4.78 -4.57
C SER A 135 16.46 5.22 -3.98
N SER A 136 16.21 4.91 -2.72
CA SER A 136 14.97 5.33 -2.05
C SER A 136 14.85 6.84 -2.04
N GLU A 137 13.65 7.37 -2.16
CA GLU A 137 13.35 8.81 -2.14
C GLU A 137 13.82 9.45 -0.84
N ILE A 138 13.77 8.68 0.24
CA ILE A 138 14.19 9.12 1.57
C ILE A 138 15.39 8.30 2.03
N GLY A 139 16.42 8.98 2.54
CA GLY A 139 17.62 8.36 3.08
C GLY A 139 18.61 7.84 2.03
N ASN A 140 18.30 7.93 0.73
CA ASN A 140 19.16 7.48 -0.39
C ASN A 140 19.67 6.04 -0.22
N ALA A 141 18.85 5.15 0.32
CA ALA A 141 19.20 3.75 0.47
C ALA A 141 19.06 2.99 -0.85
N GLN A 142 20.01 2.15 -1.17
CA GLN A 142 19.97 1.32 -2.37
C GLN A 142 18.89 0.25 -2.24
N TYR A 143 18.20 -0.05 -3.36
CA TYR A 143 17.28 -1.18 -3.50
C TYR A 143 17.41 -1.83 -4.87
N GLY A 144 16.75 -3.00 -5.03
CA GLY A 144 16.75 -3.75 -6.27
C GLY A 144 17.86 -4.79 -6.32
N GLY A 145 17.83 -5.62 -7.33
CA GLY A 145 18.72 -6.76 -7.52
C GLY A 145 18.05 -7.86 -8.35
N ASP A 146 18.24 -9.11 -7.95
CA ASP A 146 17.73 -10.29 -8.66
C ASP A 146 17.16 -11.39 -7.72
N GLN A 147 16.94 -11.05 -6.43
CA GLN A 147 16.44 -11.98 -5.43
C GLN A 147 14.95 -11.76 -5.19
N ASP A 148 14.10 -12.25 -6.11
CA ASP A 148 12.64 -12.09 -6.04
C ASP A 148 12.00 -12.76 -4.82
N ASP A 149 12.70 -13.65 -4.13
CA ASP A 149 12.32 -14.27 -2.85
C ASP A 149 12.94 -13.60 -1.62
N ASP A 150 13.49 -12.39 -1.77
CA ASP A 150 14.01 -11.58 -0.66
C ASP A 150 13.02 -11.46 0.49
N ASN A 151 13.56 -11.42 1.72
CA ASN A 151 12.78 -11.36 2.95
C ASN A 151 13.27 -10.24 3.86
N SER A 152 12.56 -9.13 3.84
CA SER A 152 12.80 -7.96 4.70
C SER A 152 12.04 -8.00 6.03
N GLY A 153 11.32 -9.10 6.33
CA GLY A 153 10.66 -9.31 7.62
C GLY A 153 9.14 -9.47 7.56
N VAL A 154 8.47 -9.01 8.62
CA VAL A 154 7.02 -9.20 8.82
C VAL A 154 6.38 -7.92 9.33
N LEU A 155 5.30 -7.48 8.70
CA LEU A 155 4.41 -6.42 9.18
C LEU A 155 3.00 -7.00 9.35
N LYS A 156 2.50 -7.09 10.59
CA LYS A 156 1.14 -7.55 10.88
C LYS A 156 0.45 -6.68 11.91
N PHE A 157 -0.78 -6.27 11.63
CA PHE A 157 -1.55 -5.37 12.48
C PHE A 157 -0.74 -4.11 12.85
N VAL A 158 -0.23 -3.45 11.80
CA VAL A 158 0.48 -2.18 11.90
C VAL A 158 -0.38 -1.08 11.29
N ARG A 159 -0.56 0.01 12.03
CA ARG A 159 -1.22 1.22 11.55
C ARG A 159 -0.26 2.39 11.53
N ILE A 160 -0.12 3.02 10.36
CA ILE A 160 0.59 4.28 10.16
C ILE A 160 -0.43 5.39 10.03
N GLU A 161 -0.24 6.46 10.80
CA GLU A 161 -1.14 7.60 10.84
C GLU A 161 -0.35 8.89 10.56
N TYR A 162 -0.90 9.79 9.73
CA TYR A 162 -0.42 11.15 9.51
C TYR A 162 0.97 11.27 8.88
N SER A 163 1.37 10.28 8.10
CA SER A 163 2.59 10.30 7.29
C SER A 163 2.49 11.24 6.08
N GLY A 164 3.50 11.26 5.23
CA GLY A 164 3.46 11.99 3.96
C GLY A 164 4.31 13.27 3.98
N TYR A 165 5.38 13.34 4.79
CA TYR A 165 6.24 14.52 4.82
C TYR A 165 6.87 14.79 3.46
N ALA A 166 6.65 15.99 2.91
CA ALA A 166 7.27 16.44 1.67
C ALA A 166 8.64 17.07 1.96
N PHE A 167 9.70 16.50 1.42
CA PHE A 167 11.06 17.04 1.50
C PHE A 167 11.26 18.16 0.50
N ASP A 168 10.71 18.01 -0.69
CA ASP A 168 10.65 18.98 -1.77
C ASP A 168 9.46 18.64 -2.71
N GLU A 169 9.40 19.22 -3.92
CA GLU A 169 8.30 18.98 -4.87
C GLU A 169 8.38 17.62 -5.60
N GLU A 170 9.50 16.89 -5.46
CA GLU A 170 9.77 15.63 -6.18
C GLU A 170 10.00 14.45 -5.21
N HIS A 171 10.20 14.70 -3.90
CA HIS A 171 10.49 13.69 -2.89
C HIS A 171 9.52 13.83 -1.71
N GLU A 172 8.57 12.94 -1.66
CA GLU A 172 7.57 12.85 -0.60
C GLU A 172 7.65 11.48 0.10
N ALA A 173 7.13 11.42 1.31
CA ALA A 173 7.17 10.23 2.12
C ALA A 173 5.79 9.61 2.25
N ASN A 174 5.66 8.38 1.85
CA ASN A 174 4.41 7.63 1.96
C ASN A 174 4.09 7.14 3.37
N GLY A 175 3.00 6.42 3.52
CA GLY A 175 2.73 5.61 4.71
C GLY A 175 3.66 4.41 4.79
N PHE A 176 3.50 3.50 3.84
CA PHE A 176 4.34 2.32 3.66
C PHE A 176 4.96 2.34 2.27
N THR A 177 6.28 2.36 2.19
CA THR A 177 7.00 2.28 0.92
C THR A 177 7.83 1.02 0.83
N PHE A 178 7.66 0.27 -0.27
CA PHE A 178 8.33 -1.00 -0.54
C PHE A 178 9.20 -0.89 -1.79
N TYR A 179 10.49 -0.71 -1.61
CA TYR A 179 11.48 -0.58 -2.69
C TYR A 179 12.13 -1.93 -2.99
N GLY A 180 11.82 -2.57 -4.11
CA GLY A 180 12.41 -3.84 -4.52
C GLY A 180 12.24 -4.96 -3.48
N VAL A 181 11.13 -4.98 -2.75
CA VAL A 181 10.89 -5.98 -1.68
C VAL A 181 10.38 -7.28 -2.29
N GLY A 182 10.96 -8.41 -1.84
CA GLY A 182 10.66 -9.73 -2.35
C GLY A 182 9.48 -10.44 -1.68
N ASN A 183 9.04 -11.54 -2.31
CA ASN A 183 7.85 -12.29 -1.86
C ASN A 183 8.09 -13.17 -0.61
N GLY A 184 9.30 -13.20 -0.08
CA GLY A 184 9.61 -13.75 1.23
C GLY A 184 9.18 -12.86 2.40
N THR A 185 8.90 -11.57 2.12
CA THR A 185 8.41 -10.60 3.10
C THR A 185 6.90 -10.75 3.30
N CYS A 186 6.44 -10.64 4.55
CA CYS A 186 5.04 -10.78 4.92
C CYS A 186 4.43 -9.44 5.31
N VAL A 187 3.34 -9.01 4.64
CA VAL A 187 2.57 -7.81 5.01
C VAL A 187 1.09 -8.15 5.05
N GLU A 188 0.50 -8.15 6.23
CA GLU A 188 -0.90 -8.50 6.45
C GLU A 188 -1.56 -7.60 7.50
N ASN A 189 -2.84 -7.23 7.29
CA ASN A 189 -3.64 -6.44 8.24
C ASN A 189 -2.97 -5.11 8.60
N CYS A 190 -2.56 -4.34 7.60
CA CYS A 190 -1.93 -3.05 7.78
C CYS A 190 -2.84 -1.90 7.31
N GLN A 191 -2.73 -0.75 7.96
CA GLN A 191 -3.51 0.43 7.63
C GLN A 191 -2.63 1.66 7.48
N ALA A 192 -2.87 2.43 6.40
CA ALA A 192 -2.47 3.83 6.26
C ALA A 192 -3.68 4.74 6.52
N TYR A 193 -3.50 5.77 7.35
CA TYR A 193 -4.57 6.65 7.80
C TYR A 193 -4.16 8.11 7.76
N LYS A 194 -4.78 8.89 6.88
CA LYS A 194 -4.59 10.35 6.76
C LYS A 194 -3.14 10.77 6.50
N GLY A 195 -2.49 10.16 5.51
CA GLY A 195 -1.22 10.63 4.95
C GLY A 195 -1.43 11.84 4.04
N SER A 196 -0.42 12.69 3.84
CA SER A 196 -0.43 13.74 2.80
C SER A 196 0.10 13.27 1.47
N ASP A 197 0.63 12.07 1.42
CA ASP A 197 1.09 11.35 0.26
C ASP A 197 0.44 9.96 0.23
N ASP A 198 1.03 8.98 -0.48
CA ASP A 198 0.43 7.67 -0.67
C ASP A 198 0.22 6.88 0.62
N GLY A 199 -0.80 6.04 0.60
CA GLY A 199 -1.02 5.08 1.67
C GLY A 199 0.00 3.95 1.63
N PHE A 200 0.12 3.30 0.48
CA PHE A 200 1.03 2.19 0.19
C PHE A 200 1.61 2.35 -1.19
N GLU A 201 2.93 2.40 -1.30
CA GLU A 201 3.61 2.50 -2.59
C GLU A 201 4.63 1.37 -2.79
N PHE A 202 4.70 0.87 -4.05
CA PHE A 202 5.51 -0.28 -4.44
C PHE A 202 6.43 0.07 -5.62
N PHE A 203 7.72 0.22 -5.36
CA PHE A 203 8.76 0.40 -6.37
C PHE A 203 9.38 -0.95 -6.76
N GLY A 204 8.87 -1.57 -7.81
CA GLY A 204 9.33 -2.89 -8.25
C GLY A 204 9.10 -4.01 -7.23
N GLY A 205 9.87 -5.07 -7.33
CA GLY A 205 9.79 -6.22 -6.43
C GLY A 205 8.61 -7.16 -6.67
N THR A 206 8.46 -8.09 -5.75
CA THR A 206 7.48 -9.20 -5.86
C THR A 206 6.69 -9.43 -4.58
N ILE A 207 6.75 -8.49 -3.64
CA ILE A 207 6.07 -8.61 -2.34
C ILE A 207 4.58 -8.91 -2.52
N ASN A 208 4.09 -9.85 -1.71
CA ASN A 208 2.66 -10.14 -1.62
C ASN A 208 2.08 -9.51 -0.37
N VAL A 209 0.90 -8.89 -0.52
CA VAL A 209 0.22 -8.19 0.57
C VAL A 209 -1.22 -8.66 0.73
N LYS A 210 -1.74 -8.58 1.96
CA LYS A 210 -3.09 -9.04 2.26
C LYS A 210 -3.75 -8.19 3.34
N ASN A 211 -5.07 -7.94 3.20
CA ASN A 211 -5.87 -7.20 4.17
C ASN A 211 -5.31 -5.80 4.43
N LEU A 212 -5.18 -4.98 3.40
CA LEU A 212 -4.72 -3.60 3.53
C LEU A 212 -5.89 -2.61 3.49
N VAL A 213 -5.80 -1.59 4.32
CA VAL A 213 -6.78 -0.52 4.39
C VAL A 213 -6.08 0.84 4.27
N ALA A 214 -6.46 1.64 3.28
CA ALA A 214 -6.03 3.03 3.13
C ALA A 214 -7.22 3.96 3.34
N ILE A 215 -7.12 4.91 4.27
CA ILE A 215 -8.20 5.84 4.57
C ILE A 215 -7.70 7.27 4.55
N ASN A 216 -8.27 8.08 3.64
CA ASN A 216 -8.01 9.51 3.53
C ASN A 216 -6.52 9.84 3.31
N CYS A 217 -5.79 9.07 2.51
CA CYS A 217 -4.49 9.47 1.99
C CYS A 217 -4.70 10.55 0.92
N SER A 218 -3.88 11.60 0.93
CA SER A 218 -4.14 12.81 0.14
C SER A 218 -3.72 12.65 -1.31
N ASP A 219 -2.66 11.91 -1.58
CA ASP A 219 -2.35 11.47 -2.92
C ASP A 219 -3.04 10.12 -3.17
N ASP A 220 -2.36 9.06 -3.45
CA ASP A 220 -3.00 7.81 -3.81
C ASP A 220 -3.19 6.87 -2.61
N SER A 221 -4.23 6.05 -2.66
CA SER A 221 -4.41 5.06 -1.59
C SER A 221 -3.45 3.89 -1.77
N TYR A 222 -3.21 3.48 -3.02
CA TYR A 222 -2.25 2.47 -3.45
C TYR A 222 -1.59 2.95 -4.73
N ASP A 223 -0.27 2.97 -4.77
CA ASP A 223 0.51 3.22 -5.98
C ASP A 223 1.53 2.13 -6.26
N TRP A 224 1.86 1.93 -7.52
CA TRP A 224 2.97 1.09 -7.92
C TRP A 224 3.65 1.56 -9.20
N THR A 225 4.93 1.36 -9.23
CA THR A 225 5.80 1.64 -10.36
C THR A 225 6.94 0.64 -10.45
N GLU A 226 7.86 0.85 -11.35
CA GLU A 226 9.15 0.16 -11.46
C GLU A 226 9.11 -1.37 -11.51
N GLY A 227 8.02 -1.95 -12.03
CA GLY A 227 7.95 -3.38 -12.28
C GLY A 227 7.48 -4.21 -11.09
N TRP A 228 6.62 -3.68 -10.21
CA TRP A 228 6.00 -4.49 -9.16
C TRP A 228 5.13 -5.61 -9.75
N ARG A 229 5.36 -6.86 -9.26
CA ARG A 229 4.71 -8.09 -9.76
C ARG A 229 4.14 -8.95 -8.63
N GLY A 230 3.84 -8.35 -7.50
CA GLY A 230 3.27 -9.04 -6.36
C GLY A 230 1.79 -9.35 -6.49
N LYS A 231 1.25 -9.93 -5.43
CA LYS A 231 -0.19 -10.20 -5.29
C LYS A 231 -0.75 -9.40 -4.13
N ALA A 232 -1.89 -8.76 -4.36
CA ALA A 232 -2.62 -8.06 -3.33
C ALA A 232 -4.03 -8.67 -3.18
N THR A 233 -4.39 -9.06 -1.97
CA THR A 233 -5.70 -9.66 -1.69
C THR A 233 -6.38 -8.94 -0.55
N ASN A 234 -7.67 -8.62 -0.71
CA ASN A 234 -8.46 -7.88 0.27
C ASN A 234 -7.90 -6.47 0.49
N LEU A 235 -8.12 -5.58 -0.46
CA LEU A 235 -7.77 -4.16 -0.37
C LEU A 235 -9.03 -3.32 -0.16
N VAL A 236 -8.94 -2.35 0.72
CA VAL A 236 -9.96 -1.32 0.90
C VAL A 236 -9.31 0.05 0.84
N ALA A 237 -9.80 0.92 -0.04
CA ALA A 237 -9.53 2.35 -0.01
C ALA A 237 -10.83 3.11 0.27
N TYR A 238 -10.78 4.07 1.17
CA TYR A 238 -11.90 4.93 1.51
C TYR A 238 -11.47 6.38 1.67
N GLN A 239 -12.06 7.25 0.88
CA GLN A 239 -11.78 8.69 0.91
C GLN A 239 -13.06 9.46 1.24
N GLN A 240 -13.03 10.23 2.30
CA GLN A 240 -14.12 11.14 2.67
C GLN A 240 -14.07 12.41 1.80
N PRO A 241 -15.21 13.13 1.64
CA PRO A 241 -15.23 14.40 0.93
C PRO A 241 -14.23 15.42 1.49
N ALA A 242 -13.68 16.29 0.62
CA ALA A 242 -12.66 17.26 0.98
C ALA A 242 -13.09 18.25 2.08
N ASP A 243 -14.37 18.58 2.14
CA ASP A 243 -14.94 19.44 3.21
C ASP A 243 -14.97 18.76 4.59
N VAL A 244 -14.81 17.43 4.65
CA VAL A 244 -14.71 16.65 5.89
C VAL A 244 -13.28 16.49 6.33
N VAL A 245 -12.36 16.18 5.40
CA VAL A 245 -10.95 15.90 5.74
C VAL A 245 -10.06 17.14 5.69
N GLY A 246 -10.48 18.17 4.94
CA GLY A 246 -9.76 19.44 4.82
C GLY A 246 -8.79 19.52 3.62
N TYR A 247 -8.72 18.46 2.80
CA TYR A 247 -7.90 18.38 1.58
C TYR A 247 -8.55 17.48 0.52
N GLU A 248 -8.12 17.61 -0.72
CA GLU A 248 -8.50 16.67 -1.79
C GLU A 248 -7.68 15.38 -1.68
N CYS A 249 -8.27 14.26 -2.10
CA CYS A 249 -7.55 13.01 -2.28
C CYS A 249 -7.50 12.66 -3.77
N ASP A 250 -6.35 12.21 -4.26
CA ASP A 250 -6.17 11.82 -5.66
C ASP A 250 -6.64 10.39 -5.92
N CYS A 251 -5.93 9.51 -6.57
CA CYS A 251 -6.43 8.22 -7.01
C CYS A 251 -6.70 7.26 -5.83
N LEU A 252 -7.55 6.28 -6.05
CA LEU A 252 -7.67 5.13 -5.16
C LEU A 252 -6.63 4.06 -5.50
N ILE A 253 -6.25 3.99 -6.78
CA ILE A 253 -5.10 3.24 -7.30
C ILE A 253 -4.48 4.05 -8.44
N GLU A 254 -3.19 4.33 -8.37
CA GLU A 254 -2.35 4.70 -9.51
C GLU A 254 -1.47 3.51 -9.92
N ALA A 255 -1.24 3.32 -11.21
CA ALA A 255 -0.67 2.09 -11.72
C ALA A 255 0.29 2.36 -12.87
N ASP A 256 1.57 2.42 -12.56
CA ASP A 256 2.63 2.72 -13.53
C ASP A 256 3.55 1.52 -13.78
N ASN A 257 4.16 1.47 -14.96
CA ASN A 257 5.31 0.61 -15.17
C ASN A 257 6.61 1.39 -14.96
N ASN A 258 6.84 2.43 -15.77
CA ASN A 258 8.01 3.29 -15.65
C ASN A 258 7.76 4.58 -16.43
N GLU A 259 7.96 5.72 -15.81
CA GLU A 259 7.62 7.01 -16.40
C GLU A 259 8.50 7.37 -17.62
N ASN A 260 9.74 6.91 -17.63
CA ASN A 260 10.72 7.24 -18.66
C ASN A 260 10.76 6.22 -19.81
N ASN A 261 10.30 4.98 -19.55
CA ASN A 261 10.30 3.89 -20.51
C ASN A 261 9.14 2.92 -20.26
N TYR A 262 8.02 3.11 -20.93
CA TYR A 262 6.81 2.29 -20.79
C TYR A 262 6.99 0.79 -21.09
N ALA A 263 8.10 0.40 -21.73
CA ALA A 263 8.46 -0.98 -22.00
C ALA A 263 9.61 -1.50 -21.10
N ALA A 264 9.98 -0.77 -20.05
CA ALA A 264 11.03 -1.18 -19.10
C ALA A 264 10.69 -2.54 -18.48
N GLN A 265 11.72 -3.38 -18.34
CA GLN A 265 11.59 -4.75 -17.83
C GLN A 265 12.25 -4.89 -16.44
N PRO A 266 11.61 -5.64 -15.53
CA PRO A 266 10.32 -6.33 -15.67
C PRO A 266 9.14 -5.35 -15.70
N ILE A 267 8.08 -5.65 -16.46
CA ILE A 267 6.87 -4.83 -16.49
C ILE A 267 6.10 -5.00 -15.19
N SER A 268 5.55 -3.89 -14.65
CA SER A 268 4.59 -3.92 -13.54
C SER A 268 3.38 -4.76 -13.95
N HIS A 269 3.12 -5.85 -13.19
CA HIS A 269 2.03 -6.78 -13.47
C HIS A 269 1.48 -7.40 -12.19
N PRO A 270 0.99 -6.61 -11.25
CA PRO A 270 0.42 -7.15 -10.03
C PRO A 270 -0.92 -7.85 -10.26
N ILE A 271 -1.26 -8.77 -9.33
CA ILE A 271 -2.54 -9.48 -9.30
C ILE A 271 -3.33 -9.02 -8.08
N LEU A 272 -4.42 -8.29 -8.29
CA LEU A 272 -5.27 -7.76 -7.24
C LEU A 272 -6.61 -8.52 -7.18
N LYS A 273 -7.02 -8.93 -5.99
CA LYS A 273 -8.27 -9.67 -5.78
C LYS A 273 -9.01 -9.19 -4.55
N ASN A 274 -10.35 -9.14 -4.62
CA ASN A 274 -11.26 -8.67 -3.57
C ASN A 274 -10.93 -7.24 -3.15
N VAL A 275 -11.23 -6.27 -4.00
CA VAL A 275 -10.85 -4.87 -3.82
C VAL A 275 -12.10 -3.99 -3.76
N ILE A 276 -12.20 -3.15 -2.74
CA ILE A 276 -13.26 -2.15 -2.59
C ILE A 276 -12.65 -0.76 -2.52
N LEU A 277 -12.97 0.06 -3.51
CA LEU A 277 -12.45 1.40 -3.71
C LEU A 277 -13.58 2.43 -3.68
N VAL A 278 -13.59 3.28 -2.67
CA VAL A 278 -14.62 4.28 -2.46
C VAL A 278 -14.01 5.66 -2.34
N GLY A 279 -14.22 6.49 -3.34
CA GLY A 279 -13.66 7.82 -3.44
C GLY A 279 -14.50 8.89 -2.73
N ASN A 280 -13.97 10.11 -2.76
CA ASN A 280 -14.47 11.31 -2.08
C ASN A 280 -15.56 12.08 -2.86
N ASN A 281 -16.15 11.51 -3.90
CA ASN A 281 -17.05 12.15 -4.87
C ASN A 281 -16.38 13.29 -5.66
N GLY A 282 -15.06 13.35 -5.67
CA GLY A 282 -14.26 14.30 -6.45
C GLY A 282 -14.18 13.94 -7.94
N THR A 283 -13.53 14.82 -8.71
CA THR A 283 -13.42 14.71 -10.18
C THR A 283 -12.23 13.86 -10.63
N LYS A 284 -11.37 13.46 -9.71
CA LYS A 284 -10.16 12.66 -9.97
C LYS A 284 -10.49 11.20 -10.34
N GLN A 285 -9.46 10.42 -10.58
CA GLN A 285 -9.57 9.03 -10.97
C GLN A 285 -9.79 8.10 -9.75
N GLY A 286 -10.45 6.97 -9.99
CA GLY A 286 -10.52 5.86 -9.04
C GLY A 286 -9.34 4.90 -9.26
N ILE A 287 -9.35 4.16 -10.36
CA ILE A 287 -8.22 3.35 -10.83
C ILE A 287 -7.65 4.05 -12.06
N ARG A 288 -6.38 4.37 -12.03
CA ARG A 288 -5.64 4.99 -13.13
C ARG A 288 -4.51 4.07 -13.56
N ILE A 289 -4.63 3.44 -14.74
CA ILE A 289 -3.62 2.52 -15.27
C ILE A 289 -2.93 3.20 -16.45
N ARG A 290 -1.61 3.37 -16.36
CA ARG A 290 -0.86 4.17 -17.33
C ARG A 290 0.58 3.68 -17.54
N ARG A 291 1.32 4.39 -18.37
CA ARG A 291 2.78 4.26 -18.57
C ARG A 291 3.27 2.81 -18.80
N GLY A 292 2.45 2.00 -19.51
CA GLY A 292 2.78 0.62 -19.84
C GLY A 292 2.54 -0.41 -18.73
N SER A 293 1.94 -0.02 -17.60
CA SER A 293 1.59 -0.98 -16.55
C SER A 293 0.61 -2.04 -17.06
N GLU A 294 0.87 -3.28 -16.70
CA GLU A 294 -0.02 -4.42 -16.80
C GLU A 294 -0.66 -4.69 -15.44
N VAL A 295 -1.81 -5.39 -15.41
CA VAL A 295 -2.51 -5.72 -14.16
C VAL A 295 -3.50 -6.86 -14.37
N GLU A 296 -3.70 -7.71 -13.34
CA GLU A 296 -4.86 -8.60 -13.26
C GLU A 296 -5.77 -8.15 -12.10
N LEU A 297 -6.97 -7.65 -12.41
CA LEU A 297 -7.99 -7.27 -11.45
C LEU A 297 -9.09 -8.34 -11.40
N SER A 298 -9.48 -8.79 -10.20
CA SER A 298 -10.61 -9.70 -10.00
C SER A 298 -11.42 -9.36 -8.76
N ASP A 299 -12.75 -9.38 -8.89
CA ASP A 299 -13.69 -9.08 -7.82
C ASP A 299 -13.45 -7.66 -7.25
N VAL A 300 -13.53 -6.64 -8.11
CA VAL A 300 -13.25 -5.24 -7.78
C VAL A 300 -14.52 -4.40 -7.82
N ILE A 301 -14.69 -3.55 -6.83
CA ILE A 301 -15.72 -2.53 -6.76
C ILE A 301 -15.03 -1.17 -6.72
N VAL A 302 -15.41 -0.25 -7.63
CA VAL A 302 -14.90 1.13 -7.64
C VAL A 302 -16.03 2.14 -7.83
N CYS A 303 -16.15 3.09 -6.90
CA CYS A 303 -17.16 4.14 -6.93
C CYS A 303 -16.70 5.42 -6.23
N GLY A 304 -17.53 6.47 -6.28
CA GLY A 304 -17.26 7.73 -5.60
C GLY A 304 -16.11 8.54 -6.19
N LYS A 305 -15.82 8.38 -7.49
CA LYS A 305 -14.89 9.21 -8.26
C LYS A 305 -15.54 9.62 -9.57
N GLY A 306 -15.24 10.81 -10.06
CA GLY A 306 -15.76 11.31 -11.34
C GLY A 306 -15.28 10.49 -12.54
N LYS A 307 -14.13 9.83 -12.41
CA LYS A 307 -13.52 8.93 -13.39
C LYS A 307 -13.14 7.61 -12.71
N PRO A 308 -14.09 6.69 -12.47
CA PRO A 308 -13.81 5.49 -11.68
C PRO A 308 -12.68 4.61 -12.22
N ILE A 309 -12.56 4.49 -13.54
CA ILE A 309 -11.47 3.74 -14.20
C ILE A 309 -10.99 4.52 -15.42
N THR A 310 -9.69 4.80 -15.48
CA THR A 310 -9.02 5.35 -16.66
C THR A 310 -7.88 4.44 -17.09
N VAL A 311 -7.74 4.25 -18.40
CA VAL A 311 -6.64 3.52 -19.01
C VAL A 311 -5.93 4.46 -19.97
N GLU A 312 -4.67 4.71 -19.72
CA GLU A 312 -3.86 5.71 -20.41
C GLU A 312 -2.63 5.01 -21.06
N SER A 313 -2.13 5.55 -22.15
CA SER A 313 -1.08 5.02 -23.02
C SER A 313 -1.51 3.84 -23.89
N GLU A 314 -0.84 3.73 -25.05
CA GLU A 314 -1.12 2.70 -26.04
C GLU A 314 -0.74 1.29 -25.53
N GLU A 315 0.40 1.18 -24.87
CA GLU A 315 0.94 -0.06 -24.32
C GLU A 315 -0.01 -0.69 -23.31
N THR A 316 -0.52 0.11 -22.37
CA THR A 316 -1.45 -0.33 -21.34
C THR A 316 -2.79 -0.79 -21.94
N GLU A 317 -3.35 -0.02 -22.88
CA GLU A 317 -4.60 -0.40 -23.54
C GLU A 317 -4.45 -1.66 -24.42
N LEU A 318 -3.29 -1.81 -25.11
CA LEU A 318 -2.98 -3.02 -25.88
C LEU A 318 -2.80 -4.25 -24.98
N ALA A 319 -2.22 -4.10 -23.79
CA ALA A 319 -2.11 -5.20 -22.82
C ALA A 319 -3.48 -5.75 -22.42
N LEU A 320 -4.47 -4.87 -22.17
CA LEU A 320 -5.85 -5.27 -21.90
C LEU A 320 -6.53 -5.90 -23.12
N LEU A 321 -6.41 -5.29 -24.29
CA LEU A 321 -7.01 -5.80 -25.53
C LEU A 321 -6.50 -7.21 -25.87
N ASN A 322 -5.19 -7.44 -25.69
CA ASN A 322 -4.52 -8.71 -25.99
C ASN A 322 -4.60 -9.73 -24.84
N LYS A 323 -5.32 -9.42 -23.75
CA LYS A 323 -5.52 -10.29 -22.57
C LYS A 323 -4.23 -10.62 -21.82
N VAL A 324 -3.20 -9.82 -21.94
CA VAL A 324 -2.03 -9.80 -21.05
C VAL A 324 -2.48 -9.28 -19.69
N SER A 325 -3.03 -8.07 -19.65
CA SER A 325 -3.79 -7.57 -18.52
C SER A 325 -5.24 -8.08 -18.54
N LYS A 326 -5.87 -8.21 -17.37
CA LYS A 326 -7.23 -8.73 -17.24
C LYS A 326 -8.03 -7.95 -16.21
N MET A 327 -9.29 -7.72 -16.52
CA MET A 327 -10.30 -7.23 -15.59
C MET A 327 -11.46 -8.23 -15.57
N ASN A 328 -11.67 -8.89 -14.44
CA ASN A 328 -12.68 -9.92 -14.26
C ASN A 328 -13.61 -9.56 -13.09
N ASN A 329 -14.91 -9.49 -13.33
CA ASN A 329 -15.90 -9.12 -12.32
C ASN A 329 -15.58 -7.78 -11.64
N VAL A 330 -15.24 -6.77 -12.44
CA VAL A 330 -15.05 -5.38 -12.00
C VAL A 330 -16.36 -4.63 -12.14
N ILE A 331 -16.80 -3.98 -11.07
CA ILE A 331 -18.01 -3.17 -11.03
C ILE A 331 -17.61 -1.73 -10.82
N SER A 332 -17.92 -0.89 -11.81
CA SER A 332 -17.59 0.54 -11.81
C SER A 332 -18.86 1.38 -11.70
N SER A 333 -18.83 2.49 -10.96
CA SER A 333 -19.96 3.41 -10.86
C SER A 333 -20.19 4.27 -12.11
N ALA A 334 -19.25 4.30 -13.07
CA ALA A 334 -19.44 4.94 -14.37
C ALA A 334 -18.60 4.21 -15.43
N ALA A 335 -18.77 4.60 -16.69
CA ALA A 335 -18.05 4.02 -17.81
C ALA A 335 -16.53 4.15 -17.68
N LEU A 336 -15.80 3.12 -18.09
CA LEU A 336 -14.35 3.16 -18.23
C LEU A 336 -13.96 4.20 -19.30
N ILE A 337 -12.92 4.97 -19.02
CA ILE A 337 -12.34 5.95 -19.93
C ILE A 337 -11.05 5.37 -20.54
N SER A 338 -11.04 5.23 -21.86
CA SER A 338 -9.88 4.82 -22.66
C SER A 338 -9.30 6.07 -23.32
N GLU A 339 -8.05 6.40 -23.06
CA GLU A 339 -7.39 7.58 -23.65
C GLU A 339 -7.16 7.42 -25.15
N LYS A 340 -6.73 6.24 -25.58
CA LYS A 340 -6.38 5.93 -26.98
C LYS A 340 -7.52 5.30 -27.79
N ASN A 341 -8.66 5.03 -27.15
CA ASN A 341 -9.81 4.32 -27.73
C ASN A 341 -9.50 2.91 -28.27
N ILE A 342 -8.54 2.21 -27.65
CA ILE A 342 -8.15 0.83 -27.98
C ILE A 342 -8.91 -0.15 -27.08
N TYR A 343 -8.88 0.03 -25.74
CA TYR A 343 -9.65 -0.76 -24.79
C TYR A 343 -10.83 0.07 -24.27
N THR A 344 -11.92 0.08 -25.01
CA THR A 344 -13.09 0.91 -24.75
C THR A 344 -13.99 0.33 -23.66
N ASN A 345 -14.95 1.14 -23.15
CA ASN A 345 -15.96 0.66 -22.21
C ASN A 345 -16.79 -0.52 -22.76
N ASP A 346 -17.02 -0.60 -24.06
CA ASP A 346 -17.71 -1.75 -24.67
C ASP A 346 -16.86 -3.03 -24.50
N LYS A 347 -15.53 -2.95 -24.69
CA LYS A 347 -14.62 -4.07 -24.45
C LYS A 347 -14.58 -4.47 -22.97
N PHE A 348 -14.59 -3.50 -22.06
CA PHE A 348 -14.67 -3.72 -20.62
C PHE A 348 -15.93 -4.54 -20.26
N ILE A 349 -17.09 -4.20 -20.85
CA ILE A 349 -18.35 -4.93 -20.62
C ILE A 349 -18.31 -6.31 -21.30
N GLU A 350 -17.79 -6.43 -22.53
CA GLU A 350 -17.63 -7.71 -23.23
C GLU A 350 -16.76 -8.71 -22.44
N ASP A 351 -15.80 -8.20 -21.66
CA ASP A 351 -14.91 -9.00 -20.80
C ASP A 351 -15.57 -9.47 -19.50
N GLY A 352 -16.88 -9.22 -19.32
CA GLY A 352 -17.64 -9.69 -18.17
C GLY A 352 -17.67 -8.72 -17.00
N ASN A 353 -17.24 -7.50 -17.20
CA ASN A 353 -17.33 -6.42 -16.22
C ASN A 353 -18.65 -5.63 -16.40
N ARG A 354 -18.97 -4.73 -15.47
CA ARG A 354 -20.22 -3.97 -15.54
C ARG A 354 -20.10 -2.55 -15.03
N VAL A 355 -20.93 -1.67 -15.56
CA VAL A 355 -21.19 -0.34 -15.03
C VAL A 355 -22.50 -0.39 -14.23
N ASP A 356 -22.47 0.16 -13.01
CA ASP A 356 -23.63 0.28 -12.12
C ASP A 356 -23.66 1.69 -11.52
N GLU A 357 -24.36 2.61 -12.17
CA GLU A 357 -24.45 4.01 -11.75
C GLU A 357 -25.15 4.21 -10.40
N THR A 358 -25.75 3.16 -9.84
CA THR A 358 -26.38 3.20 -8.51
C THR A 358 -25.42 2.76 -7.40
N LEU A 359 -24.22 2.30 -7.78
CA LEU A 359 -23.21 1.80 -6.86
C LEU A 359 -22.67 2.94 -5.98
N LYS A 360 -22.82 2.79 -4.67
CA LYS A 360 -22.27 3.72 -3.69
C LYS A 360 -22.12 3.08 -2.33
N TYR A 361 -21.16 3.56 -1.59
CA TYR A 361 -21.00 3.33 -0.16
C TYR A 361 -21.08 4.69 0.55
N GLU A 362 -21.97 4.82 1.52
CA GLU A 362 -22.21 6.10 2.19
C GLU A 362 -21.26 6.34 3.38
N SER A 363 -20.64 5.26 3.88
CA SER A 363 -19.72 5.31 5.01
C SER A 363 -18.79 4.11 5.03
N PHE A 364 -17.72 4.19 5.82
CA PHE A 364 -16.80 3.06 6.03
C PHE A 364 -17.51 1.86 6.70
N GLU A 365 -18.52 2.09 7.55
CA GLU A 365 -19.34 1.02 8.14
C GLU A 365 -19.99 0.13 7.07
N ASN A 366 -20.47 0.72 5.97
CA ASN A 366 -21.04 -0.08 4.88
C ASN A 366 -20.00 -0.97 4.18
N ILE A 367 -18.74 -0.55 4.14
CA ILE A 367 -17.62 -1.36 3.62
C ILE A 367 -17.33 -2.50 4.60
N LYS A 368 -17.25 -2.18 5.88
CA LYS A 368 -16.99 -3.14 6.95
C LYS A 368 -18.04 -4.25 7.03
N ASP A 369 -19.30 -3.92 6.77
CA ASP A 369 -20.40 -4.89 6.74
C ASP A 369 -20.22 -6.00 5.67
N VAL A 370 -19.38 -5.75 4.64
CA VAL A 370 -19.11 -6.70 3.55
C VAL A 370 -17.67 -7.24 3.57
N CYS A 371 -16.83 -6.76 4.48
CA CYS A 371 -15.44 -7.19 4.67
C CYS A 371 -15.29 -7.95 5.99
N ASP A 372 -15.54 -9.25 5.98
CA ASP A 372 -15.50 -10.12 7.17
C ASP A 372 -14.09 -10.23 7.82
N TRP A 373 -13.06 -9.80 7.11
CA TRP A 373 -11.68 -9.75 7.59
C TRP A 373 -11.31 -8.47 8.36
N ILE A 374 -12.16 -7.44 8.34
CA ILE A 374 -11.98 -6.22 9.14
C ILE A 374 -12.63 -6.43 10.51
N THR A 375 -11.89 -7.04 11.42
CA THR A 375 -12.33 -7.38 12.78
C THR A 375 -11.52 -6.61 13.83
N GLY A 376 -11.97 -6.63 15.09
CA GLY A 376 -11.26 -5.97 16.18
C GLY A 376 -11.14 -4.45 16.03
N SER A 377 -10.06 -3.88 16.54
CA SER A 377 -9.83 -2.42 16.61
C SER A 377 -8.62 -1.92 15.80
N TRP A 378 -8.05 -2.77 14.94
CA TRP A 378 -6.85 -2.40 14.18
C TRP A 378 -7.09 -1.36 13.10
N VAL A 379 -8.33 -1.25 12.58
CA VAL A 379 -8.71 -0.21 11.60
C VAL A 379 -9.33 0.98 12.32
N LYS A 380 -8.77 2.16 12.09
CA LYS A 380 -9.27 3.48 12.49
C LYS A 380 -9.99 4.14 11.29
N TYR A 381 -11.17 4.76 11.48
CA TYR A 381 -11.94 5.40 10.42
C TYR A 381 -12.82 6.54 10.90
#